data_c7489a273b66e5f24bd65521aaa4637d
#
_entry.id   c7489a273b66e5f24bd65521aaa4637d
#
_cell.length_a   1.000
_cell.length_b   1.000
_cell.length_c   1.000
_cell.angle_alpha   90.00
_cell.angle_beta   90.00
_cell.angle_gamma   90.00
#
_symmetry.space_group_name_H-M   'P 1'
#
loop_
_entity.id
_entity.type
_entity.pdbx_description
1 polymer ?
#
loop_
_entity_poly.entity_id
_entity_poly.type
_entity_poly.pdbx_seq_one_letter_code
_entity_poly.pdbx_strand_id
1 'polypeptide(L)'
;MKILLVGSGGREHALAWKLGKSPKVEKIYVAPGNGGTANENKCENIELTKICDLLNFAKNNNIDLTVVGPEEPLINGIVDAFKGEGLKIFGPDKAGAMLEGSKSFSKDFMKKYGVKTACYEVFYDYEEAKSYLENCKYPRVIKADGLAAGKGVVICENKNQAIETLDLFMIDDVFKGAGKKIVVEEFLQGVEASILSVTDGKVIVPFLSAKDHKQIFDGNKGKNTGGMGVVSPNKYVSEEVLADFYENILDKTLIGIREEGFDFKGVIFFGIMITEEGVKLLEYNVRMGDPETQSVLSLMESDLVDIILNALDEKLNETTVKWNEGYCVNVVLASKGYPEAYEKGYEISIDESLKGEYFIAGAKKEGDTLVTSGGRVLSVVGKGKTLEEAKENAYKNIEKVNFEGMYFRKDIGTAK
;
A
#
# COMPACT_ATOMS: atom_id res chain seq x y z
N MET A 1 -24.99 -9.31 -1.50
CA MET A 1 -23.84 -10.03 -2.06
C MET A 1 -22.89 -10.46 -0.94
N LYS A 2 -22.21 -11.61 -1.14
CA LYS A 2 -21.15 -12.14 -0.27
C LYS A 2 -19.79 -11.80 -0.85
N ILE A 3 -18.91 -11.24 -0.04
CA ILE A 3 -17.56 -10.84 -0.45
C ILE A 3 -16.54 -11.71 0.27
N LEU A 4 -15.49 -12.14 -0.46
CA LEU A 4 -14.27 -12.66 0.12
C LEU A 4 -13.20 -11.57 0.05
N LEU A 5 -12.72 -11.09 1.21
CA LEU A 5 -11.63 -10.13 1.33
C LEU A 5 -10.36 -10.87 1.78
N VAL A 6 -9.34 -10.88 0.93
CA VAL A 6 -8.06 -11.56 1.23
C VAL A 6 -7.09 -10.60 1.90
N GLY A 7 -6.54 -11.00 3.05
CA GLY A 7 -5.52 -10.28 3.80
C GLY A 7 -5.88 -10.06 5.27
N SER A 8 -4.98 -9.39 6.02
CA SER A 8 -5.07 -9.28 7.49
C SER A 8 -4.51 -7.97 8.07
N GLY A 9 -4.11 -7.01 7.23
CA GLY A 9 -3.52 -5.73 7.67
C GLY A 9 -4.54 -4.65 8.01
N GLY A 10 -4.04 -3.46 8.31
CA GLY A 10 -4.86 -2.26 8.54
C GLY A 10 -5.62 -1.84 7.29
N ARG A 11 -5.03 -2.05 6.13
CA ARG A 11 -5.65 -1.87 4.82
C ARG A 11 -6.90 -2.75 4.67
N GLU A 12 -6.80 -4.04 5.02
CA GLU A 12 -7.92 -4.97 4.91
C GLU A 12 -9.02 -4.61 5.92
N HIS A 13 -8.67 -4.15 7.12
CA HIS A 13 -9.68 -3.66 8.05
C HIS A 13 -10.42 -2.44 7.48
N ALA A 14 -9.71 -1.46 6.91
CA ALA A 14 -10.32 -0.30 6.28
C ALA A 14 -11.19 -0.67 5.06
N LEU A 15 -10.76 -1.65 4.26
CA LEU A 15 -11.55 -2.22 3.16
C LEU A 15 -12.81 -2.90 3.68
N ALA A 16 -12.72 -3.76 4.71
CA ALA A 16 -13.84 -4.43 5.33
C ALA A 16 -14.88 -3.43 5.85
N TRP A 17 -14.43 -2.42 6.59
CA TRP A 17 -15.25 -1.31 7.08
C TRP A 17 -15.97 -0.56 5.96
N LYS A 18 -15.25 -0.21 4.88
CA LYS A 18 -15.83 0.56 3.76
C LYS A 18 -16.81 -0.29 2.93
N LEU A 19 -16.44 -1.54 2.61
CA LEU A 19 -17.30 -2.48 1.91
C LEU A 19 -18.57 -2.80 2.71
N GLY A 20 -18.45 -2.96 4.03
CA GLY A 20 -19.57 -3.24 4.93
C GLY A 20 -20.63 -2.14 4.98
N LYS A 21 -20.27 -0.89 4.63
CA LYS A 21 -21.22 0.23 4.53
C LYS A 21 -22.16 0.14 3.32
N SER A 22 -21.78 -0.62 2.30
CA SER A 22 -22.62 -0.80 1.12
C SER A 22 -23.92 -1.56 1.49
N PRO A 23 -25.09 -1.05 1.04
CA PRO A 23 -26.35 -1.79 1.19
C PRO A 23 -26.39 -3.06 0.33
N LYS A 24 -25.51 -3.18 -0.68
CA LYS A 24 -25.41 -4.37 -1.55
C LYS A 24 -24.70 -5.54 -0.86
N VAL A 25 -23.95 -5.27 0.21
CA VAL A 25 -23.17 -6.28 0.93
C VAL A 25 -24.01 -6.87 2.07
N GLU A 26 -24.14 -8.17 2.04
CA GLU A 26 -24.78 -8.98 3.09
C GLU A 26 -23.73 -9.52 4.08
N LYS A 27 -22.63 -10.06 3.54
CA LYS A 27 -21.58 -10.73 4.33
C LYS A 27 -20.22 -10.52 3.71
N ILE A 28 -19.21 -10.36 4.54
CA ILE A 28 -17.79 -10.31 4.18
C ILE A 28 -17.05 -11.39 4.93
N TYR A 29 -16.44 -12.32 4.22
CA TYR A 29 -15.48 -13.28 4.77
C TYR A 29 -14.09 -12.70 4.60
N VAL A 30 -13.33 -12.57 5.68
CA VAL A 30 -11.96 -11.99 5.65
C VAL A 30 -10.95 -13.08 5.92
N ALA A 31 -10.00 -13.26 5.01
CA ALA A 31 -9.07 -14.38 4.99
C ALA A 31 -7.59 -13.94 5.06
N PRO A 32 -6.87 -14.14 6.15
CA PRO A 32 -7.33 -14.69 7.43
C PRO A 32 -8.01 -13.66 8.34
N GLY A 33 -7.93 -12.33 8.01
CA GLY A 33 -8.44 -11.26 8.84
C GLY A 33 -7.56 -10.96 10.06
N ASN A 34 -8.05 -10.10 10.93
CA ASN A 34 -7.38 -9.69 12.17
C ASN A 34 -8.40 -9.41 13.30
N GLY A 35 -7.93 -8.93 14.45
CA GLY A 35 -8.80 -8.62 15.58
C GLY A 35 -9.80 -7.51 15.32
N GLY A 36 -9.55 -6.63 14.35
CA GLY A 36 -10.47 -5.56 13.95
C GLY A 36 -11.56 -6.08 13.02
N THR A 37 -11.19 -6.79 11.96
CA THR A 37 -12.16 -7.37 11.02
C THR A 37 -13.11 -8.35 11.69
N ALA A 38 -12.68 -9.05 12.77
CA ALA A 38 -13.52 -9.90 13.58
C ALA A 38 -14.66 -9.15 14.30
N ASN A 39 -14.52 -7.83 14.48
CA ASN A 39 -15.50 -6.98 15.16
C ASN A 39 -16.30 -6.08 14.21
N GLU A 40 -15.94 -6.07 12.91
CA GLU A 40 -16.65 -5.28 11.93
C GLU A 40 -18.01 -5.89 11.59
N ASN A 41 -18.97 -4.98 11.37
CA ASN A 41 -20.32 -5.39 10.99
C ASN A 41 -20.29 -6.15 9.66
N LYS A 42 -21.08 -7.22 9.54
CA LYS A 42 -21.15 -8.12 8.38
C LYS A 42 -19.88 -8.93 8.12
N CYS A 43 -18.84 -8.83 8.95
CA CYS A 43 -17.57 -9.53 8.75
C CYS A 43 -17.48 -10.83 9.54
N GLU A 44 -16.76 -11.78 8.98
CA GLU A 44 -16.38 -13.04 9.61
C GLU A 44 -14.98 -13.43 9.14
N ASN A 45 -14.06 -13.64 10.08
CA ASN A 45 -12.72 -14.12 9.75
C ASN A 45 -12.73 -15.63 9.46
N ILE A 46 -11.96 -16.03 8.45
CA ILE A 46 -11.75 -17.44 8.10
C ILE A 46 -10.25 -17.72 7.98
N GLU A 47 -9.75 -18.75 8.63
CA GLU A 47 -8.32 -19.09 8.72
C GLU A 47 -7.79 -19.74 7.44
N LEU A 48 -7.90 -19.02 6.30
CA LEU A 48 -7.45 -19.48 4.99
C LEU A 48 -6.41 -18.51 4.42
N THR A 49 -5.32 -19.04 3.86
CA THR A 49 -4.26 -18.24 3.25
C THR A 49 -3.81 -18.75 1.88
N LYS A 50 -4.00 -20.05 1.61
CA LYS A 50 -3.57 -20.64 0.33
C LYS A 50 -4.60 -20.37 -0.77
N ILE A 51 -4.14 -20.04 -1.96
CA ILE A 51 -5.01 -19.74 -3.11
C ILE A 51 -6.00 -20.87 -3.40
N CYS A 52 -5.56 -22.14 -3.36
CA CYS A 52 -6.44 -23.28 -3.61
C CYS A 52 -7.57 -23.38 -2.57
N ASP A 53 -7.30 -23.08 -1.30
CA ASP A 53 -8.29 -23.17 -0.24
C ASP A 53 -9.28 -22.00 -0.32
N LEU A 54 -8.78 -20.79 -0.63
CA LEU A 54 -9.59 -19.59 -0.89
C LEU A 54 -10.53 -19.81 -2.09
N LEU A 55 -10.02 -20.40 -3.16
CA LEU A 55 -10.78 -20.73 -4.36
C LEU A 55 -11.92 -21.73 -4.04
N ASN A 56 -11.59 -22.81 -3.34
CA ASN A 56 -12.57 -23.82 -2.91
C ASN A 56 -13.63 -23.21 -1.98
N PHE A 57 -13.20 -22.35 -1.04
CA PHE A 57 -14.12 -21.63 -0.17
C PHE A 57 -15.09 -20.75 -0.97
N ALA A 58 -14.57 -19.99 -1.93
CA ALA A 58 -15.35 -19.08 -2.76
C ALA A 58 -16.43 -19.84 -3.56
N LYS A 59 -16.09 -21.01 -4.13
CA LYS A 59 -17.03 -21.88 -4.86
C LYS A 59 -18.10 -22.45 -3.93
N ASN A 60 -17.71 -23.00 -2.78
CA ASN A 60 -18.60 -23.71 -1.88
C ASN A 60 -19.55 -22.78 -1.11
N ASN A 61 -19.20 -21.49 -0.95
CA ASN A 61 -19.99 -20.50 -0.22
C ASN A 61 -20.72 -19.51 -1.12
N ASN A 62 -20.67 -19.70 -2.45
CA ASN A 62 -21.27 -18.82 -3.45
C ASN A 62 -20.84 -17.37 -3.23
N ILE A 63 -19.50 -17.12 -3.24
CA ILE A 63 -18.93 -15.78 -3.15
C ILE A 63 -19.21 -15.03 -4.45
N ASP A 64 -19.81 -13.84 -4.33
CA ASP A 64 -20.17 -13.00 -5.48
C ASP A 64 -18.99 -12.18 -5.99
N LEU A 65 -18.06 -11.80 -5.08
CA LEU A 65 -16.92 -10.96 -5.39
C LEU A 65 -15.75 -11.29 -4.46
N THR A 66 -14.54 -11.40 -5.01
CA THR A 66 -13.31 -11.48 -4.22
C THR A 66 -12.51 -10.19 -4.39
N VAL A 67 -12.02 -9.63 -3.28
CA VAL A 67 -11.16 -8.44 -3.22
C VAL A 67 -9.83 -8.84 -2.58
N VAL A 68 -8.72 -8.52 -3.24
CA VAL A 68 -7.38 -8.89 -2.75
C VAL A 68 -6.69 -7.66 -2.17
N GLY A 69 -6.31 -7.75 -0.91
CA GLY A 69 -5.62 -6.67 -0.21
C GLY A 69 -4.11 -6.68 -0.44
N PRO A 70 -3.36 -7.76 -0.13
CA PRO A 70 -1.90 -7.80 -0.23
C PRO A 70 -1.40 -8.19 -1.62
N GLU A 71 -0.15 -7.83 -1.90
CA GLU A 71 0.53 -8.07 -3.17
C GLU A 71 0.89 -9.53 -3.43
N GLU A 72 1.23 -10.29 -2.39
CA GLU A 72 1.75 -11.65 -2.54
C GLU A 72 0.77 -12.61 -3.25
N PRO A 73 -0.54 -12.67 -2.90
CA PRO A 73 -1.50 -13.48 -3.64
C PRO A 73 -1.66 -13.06 -5.09
N LEU A 74 -1.57 -11.74 -5.40
CA LEU A 74 -1.67 -11.23 -6.76
C LEU A 74 -0.52 -11.73 -7.63
N ILE A 75 0.71 -11.59 -7.14
CA ILE A 75 1.94 -12.06 -7.82
C ILE A 75 1.93 -13.59 -7.98
N ASN A 76 1.33 -14.30 -7.03
CA ASN A 76 1.18 -15.75 -7.08
C ASN A 76 0.01 -16.22 -7.97
N GLY A 77 -0.73 -15.29 -8.63
CA GLY A 77 -1.73 -15.61 -9.64
C GLY A 77 -3.12 -15.96 -9.09
N ILE A 78 -3.53 -15.41 -7.95
CA ILE A 78 -4.88 -15.64 -7.40
C ILE A 78 -5.97 -15.19 -8.40
N VAL A 79 -5.74 -14.10 -9.14
CA VAL A 79 -6.71 -13.57 -10.10
C VAL A 79 -6.91 -14.54 -11.25
N ASP A 80 -5.82 -15.08 -11.80
CA ASP A 80 -5.86 -16.07 -12.89
C ASP A 80 -6.58 -17.35 -12.45
N ALA A 81 -6.30 -17.82 -11.23
CA ALA A 81 -6.95 -19.01 -10.66
C ALA A 81 -8.47 -18.82 -10.50
N PHE A 82 -8.91 -17.68 -9.98
CA PHE A 82 -10.33 -17.39 -9.77
C PHE A 82 -11.07 -17.16 -11.09
N LYS A 83 -10.48 -16.40 -12.01
CA LYS A 83 -11.04 -16.19 -13.36
C LYS A 83 -11.15 -17.49 -14.16
N GLY A 84 -10.16 -18.38 -14.03
CA GLY A 84 -10.18 -19.72 -14.66
C GLY A 84 -11.37 -20.57 -14.22
N GLU A 85 -11.94 -20.31 -13.06
CA GLU A 85 -13.15 -20.96 -12.53
C GLU A 85 -14.42 -20.10 -12.67
N GLY A 86 -14.35 -18.99 -13.40
CA GLY A 86 -15.48 -18.09 -13.64
C GLY A 86 -15.91 -17.24 -12.44
N LEU A 87 -15.06 -17.09 -11.42
CA LEU A 87 -15.34 -16.30 -10.23
C LEU A 87 -14.90 -14.85 -10.42
N LYS A 88 -15.74 -13.91 -9.96
CA LYS A 88 -15.39 -12.48 -9.98
C LYS A 88 -14.34 -12.16 -8.93
N ILE A 89 -13.25 -11.53 -9.36
CA ILE A 89 -12.15 -11.10 -8.51
C ILE A 89 -11.61 -9.75 -8.97
N PHE A 90 -11.33 -8.87 -8.02
CA PHE A 90 -10.79 -7.54 -8.23
C PHE A 90 -9.30 -7.52 -7.92
N GLY A 91 -8.49 -7.33 -8.95
CA GLY A 91 -7.04 -7.29 -8.94
C GLY A 91 -6.48 -7.47 -10.36
N PRO A 92 -5.19 -7.18 -10.60
CA PRO A 92 -4.52 -7.50 -11.87
C PRO A 92 -4.30 -9.01 -12.00
N ASP A 93 -4.21 -9.49 -13.24
CA ASP A 93 -3.67 -10.81 -13.53
C ASP A 93 -2.21 -10.93 -13.08
N LYS A 94 -1.65 -12.14 -13.10
CA LYS A 94 -0.27 -12.38 -12.66
C LYS A 94 0.75 -11.55 -13.45
N ALA A 95 0.52 -11.33 -14.74
CA ALA A 95 1.41 -10.54 -15.59
C ALA A 95 1.41 -9.07 -15.18
N GLY A 96 0.25 -8.45 -14.98
CA GLY A 96 0.11 -7.09 -14.49
C GLY A 96 0.64 -6.91 -13.05
N ALA A 97 0.51 -7.96 -12.22
CA ALA A 97 1.03 -7.94 -10.85
C ALA A 97 2.57 -7.84 -10.79
N MET A 98 3.27 -8.19 -11.86
CA MET A 98 4.73 -8.03 -11.95
C MET A 98 5.19 -6.57 -11.95
N LEU A 99 4.32 -5.60 -12.18
CA LEU A 99 4.64 -4.17 -11.99
C LEU A 99 5.04 -3.84 -10.53
N GLU A 100 4.55 -4.59 -9.54
CA GLU A 100 5.03 -4.53 -8.15
C GLU A 100 5.99 -5.67 -7.81
N GLY A 101 5.80 -6.85 -8.42
CA GLY A 101 6.53 -8.08 -8.10
C GLY A 101 8.00 -8.07 -8.50
N SER A 102 8.39 -7.26 -9.51
CA SER A 102 9.77 -7.09 -9.95
C SER A 102 10.05 -5.64 -10.31
N LYS A 103 11.01 -5.04 -9.59
CA LYS A 103 11.41 -3.64 -9.84
C LYS A 103 12.08 -3.45 -11.18
N SER A 104 12.89 -4.42 -11.61
CA SER A 104 13.51 -4.38 -12.94
C SER A 104 12.46 -4.46 -14.05
N PHE A 105 11.49 -5.37 -13.95
CA PHE A 105 10.35 -5.45 -14.89
C PHE A 105 9.59 -4.12 -14.93
N SER A 106 9.28 -3.56 -13.77
CA SER A 106 8.63 -2.26 -13.63
C SER A 106 9.42 -1.15 -14.34
N LYS A 107 10.73 -1.10 -14.15
CA LYS A 107 11.61 -0.11 -14.80
C LYS A 107 11.68 -0.31 -16.32
N ASP A 108 11.78 -1.54 -16.79
CA ASP A 108 11.77 -1.86 -18.22
C ASP A 108 10.42 -1.44 -18.86
N PHE A 109 9.31 -1.69 -18.18
CA PHE A 109 8.00 -1.20 -18.56
C PHE A 109 7.97 0.34 -18.63
N MET A 110 8.43 1.03 -17.59
CA MET A 110 8.50 2.50 -17.57
C MET A 110 9.32 3.05 -18.74
N LYS A 111 10.49 2.44 -19.01
CA LYS A 111 11.37 2.84 -20.11
C LYS A 111 10.72 2.59 -21.47
N LYS A 112 10.11 1.42 -21.66
CA LYS A 112 9.45 1.03 -22.93
C LYS A 112 8.33 1.99 -23.33
N TYR A 113 7.53 2.43 -22.35
CA TYR A 113 6.37 3.29 -22.58
C TYR A 113 6.65 4.77 -22.30
N GLY A 114 7.87 5.13 -21.96
CA GLY A 114 8.27 6.52 -21.72
C GLY A 114 7.68 7.14 -20.48
N VAL A 115 7.36 6.33 -19.44
CA VAL A 115 6.95 6.82 -18.12
C VAL A 115 8.14 7.47 -17.45
N LYS A 116 7.99 8.73 -17.01
CA LYS A 116 9.07 9.46 -16.33
C LYS A 116 9.43 8.80 -14.99
N THR A 117 10.69 8.42 -14.82
CA THR A 117 11.22 7.81 -13.59
C THR A 117 12.69 8.20 -13.41
N ALA A 118 13.28 7.82 -12.28
CA ALA A 118 14.72 7.98 -12.03
C ALA A 118 15.57 7.23 -13.05
N CYS A 119 16.74 7.76 -13.40
CA CYS A 119 17.75 7.02 -14.13
C CYS A 119 18.15 5.78 -13.33
N TYR A 120 18.29 4.64 -14.00
CA TYR A 120 18.56 3.36 -13.32
C TYR A 120 19.45 2.45 -14.14
N GLU A 121 20.09 1.51 -13.43
CA GLU A 121 20.79 0.36 -13.99
C GLU A 121 20.36 -0.91 -13.24
N VAL A 122 20.33 -2.04 -13.95
CA VAL A 122 19.96 -3.35 -13.40
C VAL A 122 21.18 -4.25 -13.41
N PHE A 123 21.46 -4.88 -12.27
CA PHE A 123 22.59 -5.80 -12.13
C PHE A 123 22.13 -7.18 -11.71
N TYR A 124 22.68 -8.17 -12.40
CA TYR A 124 22.49 -9.60 -12.16
C TYR A 124 23.74 -10.26 -11.60
N ASP A 125 24.88 -9.59 -11.72
CA ASP A 125 26.19 -10.05 -11.27
C ASP A 125 26.77 -9.10 -10.22
N TYR A 126 27.33 -9.70 -9.15
CA TYR A 126 27.87 -8.97 -8.02
C TYR A 126 29.07 -8.08 -8.42
N GLU A 127 30.02 -8.63 -9.21
CA GLU A 127 31.25 -7.89 -9.57
C GLU A 127 30.94 -6.74 -10.52
N GLU A 128 29.98 -6.90 -11.44
CA GLU A 128 29.50 -5.81 -12.29
C GLU A 128 28.86 -4.70 -11.45
N ALA A 129 27.96 -5.06 -10.52
CA ALA A 129 27.32 -4.10 -9.61
C ALA A 129 28.36 -3.36 -8.77
N LYS A 130 29.32 -4.08 -8.20
CA LYS A 130 30.41 -3.53 -7.39
C LYS A 130 31.26 -2.54 -8.19
N SER A 131 31.69 -2.93 -9.37
CA SER A 131 32.47 -2.07 -10.26
C SER A 131 31.74 -0.76 -10.59
N TYR A 132 30.42 -0.83 -10.85
CA TYR A 132 29.58 0.35 -11.07
C TYR A 132 29.51 1.23 -9.83
N LEU A 133 29.19 0.65 -8.66
CA LEU A 133 29.07 1.37 -7.40
C LEU A 133 30.39 1.99 -6.90
N GLU A 134 31.53 1.40 -7.27
CA GLU A 134 32.85 1.97 -6.97
C GLU A 134 33.14 3.26 -7.73
N ASN A 135 32.51 3.46 -8.88
CA ASN A 135 32.82 4.56 -9.81
C ASN A 135 31.68 5.56 -10.02
N CYS A 136 30.47 5.29 -9.47
CA CYS A 136 29.33 6.20 -9.62
C CYS A 136 29.38 7.38 -8.64
N LYS A 137 28.55 8.41 -8.92
CA LYS A 137 28.34 9.54 -8.00
C LYS A 137 27.28 9.17 -6.96
N TYR A 138 27.41 9.70 -5.74
CA TYR A 138 26.49 9.50 -4.63
C TYR A 138 25.69 10.78 -4.32
N PRO A 139 24.48 10.67 -3.67
CA PRO A 139 23.85 9.43 -3.21
C PRO A 139 23.28 8.56 -4.32
N ARG A 140 23.09 7.25 -4.03
CA ARG A 140 22.43 6.27 -4.90
C ARG A 140 21.38 5.50 -4.11
N VAL A 141 20.34 5.01 -4.81
CA VAL A 141 19.32 4.16 -4.23
C VAL A 141 19.50 2.74 -4.75
N ILE A 142 19.74 1.79 -3.86
CA ILE A 142 19.86 0.36 -4.20
C ILE A 142 18.58 -0.33 -3.78
N LYS A 143 17.93 -1.03 -4.72
CA LYS A 143 16.68 -1.74 -4.51
C LYS A 143 16.85 -3.23 -4.82
N ALA A 144 16.43 -4.10 -3.90
CA ALA A 144 16.23 -5.51 -4.21
C ALA A 144 15.07 -5.67 -5.20
N ASP A 145 15.20 -6.55 -6.20
CA ASP A 145 14.24 -6.65 -7.30
C ASP A 145 12.87 -7.17 -6.86
N GLY A 146 12.84 -8.22 -6.02
CA GLY A 146 11.61 -8.85 -5.58
C GLY A 146 10.97 -8.19 -4.36
N LEU A 147 9.94 -8.85 -3.82
CA LEU A 147 9.26 -8.42 -2.60
C LEU A 147 10.21 -8.47 -1.39
N ALA A 148 10.32 -7.38 -0.68
CA ALA A 148 11.16 -7.23 0.51
C ALA A 148 10.44 -6.50 1.67
N ALA A 149 9.10 -6.50 1.68
CA ALA A 149 8.25 -5.92 2.73
C ALA A 149 8.66 -4.47 3.11
N GLY A 150 8.98 -3.63 2.09
CA GLY A 150 9.41 -2.24 2.29
C GLY A 150 10.84 -2.06 2.81
N LYS A 151 11.60 -3.15 3.02
CA LYS A 151 12.99 -3.11 3.56
C LYS A 151 14.06 -3.26 2.47
N GLY A 152 13.68 -3.56 1.25
CA GLY A 152 14.59 -3.78 0.11
C GLY A 152 14.98 -2.50 -0.63
N VAL A 153 14.88 -1.33 -0.01
CA VAL A 153 15.26 -0.03 -0.59
C VAL A 153 16.18 0.69 0.37
N VAL A 154 17.42 0.97 -0.06
CA VAL A 154 18.44 1.64 0.75
C VAL A 154 19.00 2.83 -0.02
N ILE A 155 18.96 4.01 0.62
CA ILE A 155 19.65 5.20 0.13
C ILE A 155 21.08 5.14 0.66
N CYS A 156 22.05 5.08 -0.25
CA CYS A 156 23.46 4.99 0.08
C CYS A 156 24.11 6.36 -0.17
N GLU A 157 24.57 7.00 0.89
CA GLU A 157 25.21 8.33 0.85
C GLU A 157 26.64 8.30 0.35
N ASN A 158 27.27 7.12 0.36
CA ASN A 158 28.65 6.93 -0.03
C ASN A 158 28.92 5.49 -0.50
N LYS A 159 30.11 5.28 -1.07
CA LYS A 159 30.58 3.99 -1.58
C LYS A 159 30.53 2.87 -0.54
N ASN A 160 30.98 3.13 0.70
CA ASN A 160 31.05 2.07 1.71
C ASN A 160 29.66 1.53 2.03
N GLN A 161 28.67 2.41 2.26
CA GLN A 161 27.27 2.00 2.46
C GLN A 161 26.71 1.24 1.26
N ALA A 162 27.08 1.64 0.04
CA ALA A 162 26.60 0.97 -1.16
C ALA A 162 27.17 -0.46 -1.27
N ILE A 163 28.44 -0.67 -0.98
CA ILE A 163 29.05 -2.01 -0.99
C ILE A 163 28.49 -2.88 0.14
N GLU A 164 28.35 -2.34 1.36
CA GLU A 164 27.70 -3.06 2.47
C GLU A 164 26.25 -3.48 2.11
N THR A 165 25.49 -2.60 1.44
CA THR A 165 24.15 -2.91 0.97
C THR A 165 24.15 -3.98 -0.13
N LEU A 166 25.11 -3.90 -1.05
CA LEU A 166 25.30 -4.90 -2.10
C LEU A 166 25.59 -6.28 -1.51
N ASP A 167 26.50 -6.34 -0.51
CA ASP A 167 26.83 -7.59 0.20
C ASP A 167 25.61 -8.19 0.88
N LEU A 168 24.85 -7.38 1.64
CA LEU A 168 23.62 -7.82 2.31
C LEU A 168 22.58 -8.38 1.31
N PHE A 169 22.45 -7.78 0.13
CA PHE A 169 21.43 -8.17 -0.83
C PHE A 169 21.86 -9.37 -1.66
N MET A 170 23.05 -9.33 -2.27
CA MET A 170 23.47 -10.31 -3.27
C MET A 170 24.28 -11.47 -2.69
N ILE A 171 25.02 -11.27 -1.57
CA ILE A 171 25.84 -12.32 -0.93
C ILE A 171 25.12 -12.95 0.23
N ASP A 172 24.68 -12.15 1.23
CA ASP A 172 24.05 -12.66 2.44
C ASP A 172 22.58 -13.08 2.20
N ASP A 173 22.02 -12.70 1.06
CA ASP A 173 20.66 -13.04 0.60
C ASP A 173 19.57 -12.84 1.67
N VAL A 174 19.64 -11.72 2.39
CA VAL A 174 18.72 -11.39 3.50
C VAL A 174 17.24 -11.37 3.09
N PHE A 175 16.97 -11.30 1.80
CA PHE A 175 15.61 -11.33 1.22
C PHE A 175 15.27 -12.64 0.50
N LYS A 176 15.99 -13.74 0.79
CA LYS A 176 15.67 -15.10 0.30
C LYS A 176 15.45 -15.16 -1.21
N GLY A 177 16.40 -14.64 -1.97
CA GLY A 177 16.40 -14.63 -3.43
C GLY A 177 15.95 -13.33 -4.07
N ALA A 178 15.19 -12.47 -3.37
CA ALA A 178 14.74 -11.19 -3.93
C ALA A 178 15.89 -10.19 -4.17
N GLY A 179 17.02 -10.35 -3.48
CA GLY A 179 18.22 -9.53 -3.61
C GLY A 179 19.23 -10.02 -4.65
N LYS A 180 19.03 -11.19 -5.28
CA LYS A 180 19.95 -11.74 -6.31
C LYS A 180 20.05 -10.86 -7.56
N LYS A 181 19.06 -10.05 -7.81
CA LYS A 181 19.02 -9.00 -8.81
C LYS A 181 18.72 -7.69 -8.10
N ILE A 182 19.44 -6.65 -8.47
CA ILE A 182 19.26 -5.31 -7.88
C ILE A 182 19.02 -4.26 -8.95
N VAL A 183 18.33 -3.21 -8.56
CA VAL A 183 18.19 -1.98 -9.34
C VAL A 183 18.92 -0.86 -8.60
N VAL A 184 19.83 -0.17 -9.27
CA VAL A 184 20.53 0.99 -8.75
C VAL A 184 20.00 2.23 -9.44
N GLU A 185 19.45 3.18 -8.66
CA GLU A 185 18.82 4.39 -9.18
C GLU A 185 19.58 5.64 -8.75
N GLU A 186 19.42 6.72 -9.51
CA GLU A 186 19.74 8.06 -9.02
C GLU A 186 18.86 8.41 -7.82
N PHE A 187 19.41 9.16 -6.89
CA PHE A 187 18.63 9.70 -5.77
C PHE A 187 17.88 10.94 -6.23
N LEU A 188 16.56 10.87 -6.19
CA LEU A 188 15.68 11.99 -6.51
C LEU A 188 15.46 12.87 -5.27
N GLN A 189 15.59 14.18 -5.44
CA GLN A 189 15.27 15.17 -4.43
C GLN A 189 13.88 15.75 -4.68
N GLY A 190 13.04 15.83 -3.66
CA GLY A 190 11.69 16.35 -3.80
C GLY A 190 10.76 15.96 -2.67
N VAL A 191 9.48 15.99 -2.95
CA VAL A 191 8.43 15.59 -2.02
C VAL A 191 7.75 14.33 -2.52
N GLU A 192 7.75 13.28 -1.71
CA GLU A 192 7.01 12.05 -2.02
C GLU A 192 5.51 12.27 -1.94
N ALA A 193 4.79 11.64 -2.85
CA ALA A 193 3.34 11.55 -2.82
C ALA A 193 2.86 10.18 -3.30
N SER A 194 1.72 9.76 -2.78
CA SER A 194 1.03 8.53 -3.15
C SER A 194 -0.27 8.89 -3.87
N ILE A 195 -0.49 8.32 -5.06
CA ILE A 195 -1.74 8.45 -5.81
C ILE A 195 -2.29 7.03 -6.02
N LEU A 196 -3.27 6.66 -5.20
CA LEU A 196 -4.02 5.43 -5.39
C LEU A 196 -5.00 5.64 -6.53
N SER A 197 -5.18 4.64 -7.36
CA SER A 197 -6.08 4.72 -8.51
C SER A 197 -6.77 3.39 -8.73
N VAL A 198 -7.94 3.41 -9.36
CA VAL A 198 -8.62 2.21 -9.84
C VAL A 198 -8.56 2.17 -11.36
N THR A 199 -8.40 0.97 -11.93
CA THR A 199 -8.41 0.79 -13.39
C THR A 199 -9.26 -0.41 -13.79
N ASP A 200 -9.83 -0.32 -14.97
CA ASP A 200 -10.51 -1.41 -15.70
C ASP A 200 -9.71 -1.87 -16.94
N GLY A 201 -8.47 -1.38 -17.07
CA GLY A 201 -7.63 -1.60 -18.25
C GLY A 201 -7.91 -0.64 -19.42
N LYS A 202 -9.03 0.10 -19.39
CA LYS A 202 -9.41 1.09 -20.41
C LYS A 202 -9.21 2.53 -19.94
N VAL A 203 -9.41 2.77 -18.65
CA VAL A 203 -9.15 4.05 -17.99
C VAL A 203 -8.48 3.80 -16.65
N ILE A 204 -7.80 4.83 -16.14
CA ILE A 204 -7.30 4.89 -14.76
C ILE A 204 -7.95 6.09 -14.09
N VAL A 205 -8.64 5.86 -12.97
CA VAL A 205 -9.33 6.89 -12.18
C VAL A 205 -8.58 7.10 -10.87
N PRO A 206 -7.82 8.20 -10.71
CA PRO A 206 -7.12 8.51 -9.47
C PRO A 206 -8.08 8.85 -8.33
N PHE A 207 -7.69 8.45 -7.13
CA PHE A 207 -8.29 8.85 -5.87
C PHE A 207 -7.59 10.08 -5.29
N LEU A 208 -8.00 10.52 -4.10
CA LEU A 208 -7.29 11.58 -3.39
C LEU A 208 -5.84 11.18 -3.15
N SER A 209 -4.94 12.14 -3.37
CA SER A 209 -3.53 11.96 -3.08
C SER A 209 -3.27 11.79 -1.58
N ALA A 210 -2.16 11.14 -1.24
CA ALA A 210 -1.75 10.95 0.13
C ALA A 210 -0.25 11.27 0.30
N LYS A 211 0.17 11.56 1.53
CA LYS A 211 1.57 11.68 1.92
C LYS A 211 1.85 10.72 3.07
N ASP A 212 2.62 9.69 2.78
CA ASP A 212 3.12 8.75 3.79
C ASP A 212 4.36 9.30 4.51
N HIS A 213 4.54 8.89 5.77
CA HIS A 213 5.67 9.22 6.62
C HIS A 213 6.42 7.92 6.94
N LYS A 214 7.40 7.57 6.12
CA LYS A 214 8.06 6.25 6.13
C LYS A 214 9.02 6.04 7.29
N GLN A 215 9.73 7.07 7.75
CA GLN A 215 10.71 6.92 8.81
C GLN A 215 10.06 6.74 10.18
N ILE A 216 10.75 5.95 11.03
CA ILE A 216 10.24 5.56 12.34
C ILE A 216 10.14 6.73 13.33
N PHE A 217 11.06 7.71 13.30
CA PHE A 217 11.14 8.80 14.27
C PHE A 217 10.63 10.13 13.71
N ASP A 218 10.25 11.03 14.62
CA ASP A 218 9.89 12.41 14.33
C ASP A 218 10.97 13.11 13.51
N GLY A 219 10.56 14.07 12.66
CA GLY A 219 11.44 14.79 11.78
C GLY A 219 12.02 13.96 10.64
N ASN A 220 11.34 12.89 10.25
CA ASN A 220 11.76 11.96 9.20
C ASN A 220 13.17 11.40 9.46
N LYS A 221 13.37 10.80 10.63
CA LYS A 221 14.64 10.23 11.07
C LYS A 221 14.49 8.72 11.31
N GLY A 222 15.65 8.04 11.30
CA GLY A 222 15.71 6.61 11.55
C GLY A 222 15.40 5.77 10.32
N LYS A 223 15.18 4.48 10.55
CA LYS A 223 14.95 3.50 9.47
C LYS A 223 13.60 3.69 8.81
N ASN A 224 13.52 3.33 7.53
CA ASN A 224 12.25 3.20 6.82
C ASN A 224 11.41 2.07 7.42
N THR A 225 10.10 2.26 7.40
CA THR A 225 9.07 1.33 7.89
C THR A 225 8.05 1.09 6.78
N GLY A 226 7.00 0.36 7.07
CA GLY A 226 5.82 0.26 6.22
C GLY A 226 4.94 1.52 6.18
N GLY A 227 5.34 2.60 6.87
CA GLY A 227 4.57 3.85 7.05
C GLY A 227 4.13 4.04 8.50
N MET A 228 4.40 5.23 9.04
CA MET A 228 4.07 5.63 10.42
C MET A 228 2.88 6.59 10.51
N GLY A 229 2.36 6.99 9.37
CA GLY A 229 1.18 7.84 9.28
C GLY A 229 1.04 8.49 7.93
N VAL A 230 -0.18 8.90 7.64
CA VAL A 230 -0.58 9.43 6.33
C VAL A 230 -1.45 10.66 6.48
N VAL A 231 -1.26 11.60 5.58
CA VAL A 231 -2.15 12.75 5.37
C VAL A 231 -2.81 12.64 4.00
N SER A 232 -4.11 12.77 3.93
CA SER A 232 -4.86 12.87 2.66
C SER A 232 -5.87 14.02 2.74
N PRO A 233 -6.03 14.82 1.67
CA PRO A 233 -5.18 14.90 0.49
C PRO A 233 -3.79 15.46 0.80
N ASN A 234 -2.82 15.17 -0.08
CA ASN A 234 -1.47 15.72 0.01
C ASN A 234 -1.44 17.15 -0.55
N LYS A 235 -1.15 18.13 0.28
CA LYS A 235 -1.14 19.56 -0.10
C LYS A 235 -0.12 19.94 -1.19
N TYR A 236 0.90 19.10 -1.42
CA TYR A 236 1.92 19.33 -2.45
C TYR A 236 1.49 18.86 -3.84
N VAL A 237 0.39 18.11 -3.94
CA VAL A 237 -0.18 17.66 -5.21
C VAL A 237 -1.14 18.73 -5.71
N SER A 238 -0.58 19.76 -6.37
CA SER A 238 -1.35 20.83 -7.00
C SER A 238 -1.97 20.39 -8.34
N GLU A 239 -2.76 21.25 -8.97
CA GLU A 239 -3.32 20.99 -10.30
C GLU A 239 -2.22 20.82 -11.36
N GLU A 240 -1.13 21.59 -11.27
CA GLU A 240 0.02 21.48 -12.18
C GLU A 240 0.74 20.15 -12.00
N VAL A 241 0.93 19.70 -10.74
CA VAL A 241 1.50 18.40 -10.43
C VAL A 241 0.62 17.28 -10.96
N LEU A 242 -0.69 17.39 -10.82
CA LEU A 242 -1.63 16.42 -11.39
C LEU A 242 -1.58 16.42 -12.92
N ALA A 243 -1.51 17.56 -13.57
CA ALA A 243 -1.41 17.65 -15.04
C ALA A 243 -0.13 16.94 -15.54
N ASP A 244 1.03 17.21 -14.91
CA ASP A 244 2.29 16.51 -15.24
C ASP A 244 2.21 15.00 -14.96
N PHE A 245 1.58 14.60 -13.84
CA PHE A 245 1.35 13.19 -13.52
C PHE A 245 0.47 12.50 -14.57
N TYR A 246 -0.62 13.13 -15.01
CA TYR A 246 -1.48 12.57 -16.07
C TYR A 246 -0.71 12.36 -17.37
N GLU A 247 -0.05 13.40 -17.87
CA GLU A 247 0.65 13.37 -19.16
C GLU A 247 1.85 12.42 -19.17
N ASN A 248 2.66 12.45 -18.12
CA ASN A 248 3.98 11.83 -18.12
C ASN A 248 4.06 10.49 -17.38
N ILE A 249 3.03 10.12 -16.62
CA ILE A 249 2.99 8.87 -15.85
C ILE A 249 1.72 8.09 -16.16
N LEU A 250 0.53 8.64 -15.86
CA LEU A 250 -0.73 7.89 -15.89
C LEU A 250 -1.09 7.43 -17.30
N ASP A 251 -1.13 8.34 -18.29
CA ASP A 251 -1.54 8.02 -19.67
C ASP A 251 -0.57 7.03 -20.31
N LYS A 252 0.72 7.19 -20.08
CA LYS A 252 1.75 6.28 -20.56
C LYS A 252 1.67 4.91 -19.90
N THR A 253 1.34 4.86 -18.61
CA THR A 253 1.08 3.60 -17.90
C THR A 253 -0.13 2.88 -18.48
N LEU A 254 -1.22 3.61 -18.75
CA LEU A 254 -2.41 3.01 -19.36
C LEU A 254 -2.14 2.46 -20.75
N ILE A 255 -1.37 3.17 -21.57
CA ILE A 255 -0.90 2.68 -22.87
C ILE A 255 -0.15 1.37 -22.68
N GLY A 256 0.81 1.34 -21.75
CA GLY A 256 1.60 0.15 -21.48
C GLY A 256 0.75 -1.05 -21.01
N ILE A 257 -0.19 -0.85 -20.11
CA ILE A 257 -1.11 -1.91 -19.64
C ILE A 257 -1.87 -2.53 -20.84
N ARG A 258 -2.34 -1.69 -21.77
CA ARG A 258 -3.06 -2.15 -22.96
C ARG A 258 -2.17 -2.89 -23.95
N GLU A 259 -0.99 -2.34 -24.25
CA GLU A 259 -0.06 -2.89 -25.23
C GLU A 259 0.55 -4.22 -24.76
N GLU A 260 0.77 -4.39 -23.44
CA GLU A 260 1.20 -5.66 -22.85
C GLU A 260 0.04 -6.68 -22.74
N GLY A 261 -1.19 -6.24 -22.94
CA GLY A 261 -2.36 -7.09 -22.83
C GLY A 261 -2.67 -7.57 -21.41
N PHE A 262 -2.29 -6.79 -20.38
CA PHE A 262 -2.59 -7.13 -18.98
C PHE A 262 -4.09 -7.08 -18.73
N ASP A 263 -4.66 -8.15 -18.17
CA ASP A 263 -6.03 -8.14 -17.67
C ASP A 263 -6.06 -7.47 -16.29
N PHE A 264 -5.97 -6.15 -16.31
CA PHE A 264 -5.81 -5.35 -15.11
C PHE A 264 -7.14 -4.67 -14.72
N LYS A 265 -7.93 -5.31 -13.87
CA LYS A 265 -9.15 -4.75 -13.26
C LYS A 265 -8.96 -4.67 -11.76
N GLY A 266 -8.32 -3.60 -11.29
CA GLY A 266 -7.83 -3.52 -9.92
C GLY A 266 -7.36 -2.13 -9.53
N VAL A 267 -6.59 -2.09 -8.47
CA VAL A 267 -5.92 -0.88 -8.01
C VAL A 267 -4.53 -0.79 -8.61
N ILE A 268 -4.17 0.38 -9.10
CA ILE A 268 -2.80 0.75 -9.39
C ILE A 268 -2.43 1.96 -8.53
N PHE A 269 -1.39 1.83 -7.76
CA PHE A 269 -0.85 2.85 -6.86
C PHE A 269 0.44 3.38 -7.46
N PHE A 270 0.54 4.69 -7.56
CA PHE A 270 1.71 5.40 -8.04
C PHE A 270 2.42 6.04 -6.85
N GLY A 271 3.62 5.54 -6.50
CA GLY A 271 4.55 6.25 -5.62
C GLY A 271 5.35 7.24 -6.45
N ILE A 272 5.14 8.53 -6.25
CA ILE A 272 5.76 9.58 -7.06
C ILE A 272 6.67 10.48 -6.24
N MET A 273 7.66 11.07 -6.91
CA MET A 273 8.49 12.16 -6.40
C MET A 273 8.17 13.43 -7.19
N ILE A 274 7.76 14.48 -6.49
CA ILE A 274 7.57 15.82 -7.03
C ILE A 274 8.92 16.51 -6.95
N THR A 275 9.60 16.67 -8.08
CA THR A 275 10.94 17.28 -8.18
C THR A 275 10.86 18.66 -8.84
N GLU A 276 11.96 19.40 -8.84
CA GLU A 276 12.08 20.67 -9.59
C GLU A 276 11.96 20.47 -11.12
N GLU A 277 12.28 19.25 -11.61
CA GLU A 277 12.21 18.88 -13.04
C GLU A 277 10.83 18.30 -13.42
N GLY A 278 9.86 18.28 -12.51
CA GLY A 278 8.54 17.68 -12.68
C GLY A 278 8.37 16.38 -11.90
N VAL A 279 7.27 15.67 -12.20
CA VAL A 279 6.89 14.45 -11.49
C VAL A 279 7.62 13.25 -12.05
N LYS A 280 8.23 12.43 -11.17
CA LYS A 280 8.88 11.17 -11.53
C LYS A 280 8.27 10.01 -10.73
N LEU A 281 8.01 8.89 -11.39
CA LEU A 281 7.50 7.68 -10.74
C LEU A 281 8.62 6.95 -10.02
N LEU A 282 8.43 6.66 -8.74
CA LEU A 282 9.36 5.88 -7.92
C LEU A 282 9.10 4.37 -8.06
N GLU A 283 7.82 3.99 -7.98
CA GLU A 283 7.38 2.60 -8.04
C GLU A 283 5.88 2.50 -8.30
N TYR A 284 5.46 1.37 -8.86
CA TYR A 284 4.06 0.93 -8.82
C TYR A 284 3.83 0.01 -7.63
N ASN A 285 2.60 0.07 -7.09
CA ASN A 285 2.02 -1.04 -6.35
C ASN A 285 0.69 -1.40 -7.01
N VAL A 286 0.32 -2.69 -7.01
CA VAL A 286 -0.85 -3.17 -7.76
C VAL A 286 -2.03 -3.49 -6.84
N ARG A 287 -2.08 -2.82 -5.71
CA ARG A 287 -3.07 -2.97 -4.64
C ARG A 287 -3.17 -1.65 -3.86
N MET A 288 -4.15 -1.57 -2.97
CA MET A 288 -4.28 -0.44 -2.06
C MET A 288 -3.06 -0.31 -1.13
N GLY A 289 -2.66 0.92 -0.78
CA GLY A 289 -1.56 1.19 0.15
C GLY A 289 -1.90 0.88 1.60
N ASP A 290 -0.91 0.67 2.43
CA ASP A 290 -1.03 0.54 3.88
C ASP A 290 0.12 1.31 4.55
N PRO A 291 -0.13 2.54 5.09
CA PRO A 291 -1.38 2.98 5.70
C PRO A 291 -2.20 4.04 4.93
N GLU A 292 -2.06 4.20 3.62
CA GLU A 292 -2.79 5.21 2.84
C GLU A 292 -4.30 4.93 2.77
N THR A 293 -4.67 3.66 2.62
CA THR A 293 -6.08 3.23 2.47
C THR A 293 -6.96 3.74 3.60
N GLN A 294 -6.46 3.70 4.84
CA GLN A 294 -7.18 4.14 6.03
C GLN A 294 -7.57 5.62 5.94
N SER A 295 -6.69 6.48 5.43
CA SER A 295 -6.97 7.91 5.24
C SER A 295 -7.89 8.14 4.04
N VAL A 296 -7.56 7.55 2.89
CA VAL A 296 -8.27 7.78 1.62
C VAL A 296 -9.72 7.31 1.69
N LEU A 297 -9.95 6.07 2.19
CA LEU A 297 -11.32 5.55 2.33
C LEU A 297 -12.15 6.26 3.40
N SER A 298 -11.50 6.89 4.40
CA SER A 298 -12.18 7.70 5.41
C SER A 298 -12.79 8.99 4.84
N LEU A 299 -12.23 9.48 3.72
CA LEU A 299 -12.76 10.63 2.98
C LEU A 299 -13.69 10.25 1.83
N MET A 300 -13.71 8.98 1.40
CA MET A 300 -14.52 8.53 0.27
C MET A 300 -16.02 8.54 0.63
N GLU A 301 -16.83 9.36 -0.07
CA GLU A 301 -18.28 9.34 0.01
C GLU A 301 -18.87 8.20 -0.81
N SER A 302 -18.38 8.01 -2.03
CA SER A 302 -18.87 6.98 -2.97
C SER A 302 -18.86 5.57 -2.36
N ASP A 303 -19.80 4.74 -2.80
CA ASP A 303 -19.80 3.30 -2.50
C ASP A 303 -18.65 2.59 -3.21
N LEU A 304 -17.73 2.02 -2.45
CA LEU A 304 -16.56 1.31 -2.99
C LEU A 304 -16.97 0.07 -3.79
N VAL A 305 -18.07 -0.58 -3.43
CA VAL A 305 -18.58 -1.75 -4.16
C VAL A 305 -18.98 -1.37 -5.58
N ASP A 306 -19.63 -0.20 -5.76
CA ASP A 306 -20.01 0.28 -7.09
C ASP A 306 -18.80 0.59 -7.96
N ILE A 307 -17.76 1.19 -7.38
CA ILE A 307 -16.51 1.46 -8.08
C ILE A 307 -15.87 0.13 -8.55
N ILE A 308 -15.81 -0.87 -7.66
CA ILE A 308 -15.24 -2.19 -7.98
C ILE A 308 -16.05 -2.89 -9.06
N LEU A 309 -17.37 -2.91 -8.95
CA LEU A 309 -18.23 -3.55 -9.95
C LEU A 309 -18.11 -2.86 -11.32
N ASN A 310 -18.08 -1.52 -11.35
CA ASN A 310 -17.86 -0.77 -12.59
C ASN A 310 -16.49 -1.05 -13.21
N ALA A 311 -15.45 -1.25 -12.38
CA ALA A 311 -14.14 -1.67 -12.88
C ALA A 311 -14.18 -3.07 -13.51
N LEU A 312 -14.85 -4.02 -12.87
CA LEU A 312 -14.99 -5.39 -13.40
C LEU A 312 -15.83 -5.43 -14.67
N ASP A 313 -16.83 -4.57 -14.78
CA ASP A 313 -17.73 -4.46 -15.94
C ASP A 313 -17.19 -3.50 -17.03
N GLU A 314 -15.97 -2.96 -16.89
CA GLU A 314 -15.30 -2.02 -17.81
C GLU A 314 -16.10 -0.73 -18.08
N LYS A 315 -16.70 -0.18 -17.01
CA LYS A 315 -17.53 1.03 -16.98
C LYS A 315 -16.97 2.15 -16.11
N LEU A 316 -15.67 2.14 -15.82
CA LEU A 316 -15.06 3.20 -14.98
C LEU A 316 -15.13 4.58 -15.63
N ASN A 317 -15.18 4.67 -16.95
CA ASN A 317 -15.38 5.92 -17.67
C ASN A 317 -16.71 6.65 -17.33
N GLU A 318 -17.70 5.90 -16.82
CA GLU A 318 -19.01 6.41 -16.39
C GLU A 318 -19.04 6.73 -14.88
N THR A 319 -17.94 6.42 -14.17
CA THR A 319 -17.88 6.49 -12.71
C THR A 319 -17.31 7.82 -12.24
N THR A 320 -18.06 8.54 -11.41
CA THR A 320 -17.58 9.70 -10.68
C THR A 320 -17.38 9.34 -9.23
N VAL A 321 -16.13 9.41 -8.75
CA VAL A 321 -15.81 9.18 -7.35
C VAL A 321 -16.01 10.47 -6.56
N LYS A 322 -16.90 10.44 -5.55
CA LYS A 322 -17.21 11.58 -4.69
C LYS A 322 -16.43 11.46 -3.37
N TRP A 323 -16.02 12.61 -2.87
CA TRP A 323 -15.22 12.75 -1.67
C TRP A 323 -15.85 13.74 -0.69
N ASN A 324 -15.74 13.45 0.60
CA ASN A 324 -16.01 14.44 1.64
C ASN A 324 -14.91 15.51 1.61
N GLU A 325 -15.29 16.75 1.82
CA GLU A 325 -14.36 17.87 1.89
C GLU A 325 -13.49 17.80 3.16
N GLY A 326 -12.27 18.35 3.07
CA GLY A 326 -11.33 18.46 4.16
C GLY A 326 -10.18 17.44 4.10
N TYR A 327 -9.65 17.11 5.26
CA TYR A 327 -8.43 16.30 5.43
C TYR A 327 -8.69 15.11 6.35
N CYS A 328 -7.91 14.07 6.15
CA CYS A 328 -7.78 12.94 7.07
C CYS A 328 -6.31 12.74 7.43
N VAL A 329 -6.01 12.71 8.71
CA VAL A 329 -4.72 12.35 9.26
C VAL A 329 -4.84 10.98 9.92
N ASN A 330 -4.00 10.05 9.48
CA ASN A 330 -3.90 8.70 10.02
C ASN A 330 -2.55 8.55 10.73
N VAL A 331 -2.55 8.17 12.00
CA VAL A 331 -1.34 7.95 12.81
C VAL A 331 -1.24 6.48 13.17
N VAL A 332 -0.11 5.86 12.85
CA VAL A 332 0.15 4.45 13.17
C VAL A 332 0.69 4.32 14.57
N LEU A 333 0.07 3.45 15.38
CA LEU A 333 0.52 3.05 16.70
C LEU A 333 1.26 1.72 16.56
N ALA A 334 2.54 1.71 16.92
CA ALA A 334 3.46 0.58 16.74
C ALA A 334 3.92 0.01 18.07
N SER A 335 4.33 -1.25 18.07
CA SER A 335 5.02 -1.91 19.18
C SER A 335 6.41 -1.31 19.37
N LYS A 336 6.83 -1.11 20.61
CA LYS A 336 8.19 -0.68 20.95
C LYS A 336 9.24 -1.60 20.32
N GLY A 337 10.20 -1.00 19.64
CA GLY A 337 11.26 -1.74 18.91
C GLY A 337 11.01 -1.87 17.41
N TYR A 338 9.77 -1.70 16.92
CA TYR A 338 9.50 -1.67 15.48
C TYR A 338 10.33 -0.60 14.77
N PRO A 339 10.89 -0.83 13.56
CA PRO A 339 10.71 -1.96 12.66
C PRO A 339 11.65 -3.17 12.88
N GLU A 340 12.36 -3.19 14.00
CA GLU A 340 13.24 -4.29 14.38
C GLU A 340 12.51 -5.32 15.23
N ALA A 341 13.18 -5.92 16.21
CA ALA A 341 12.58 -6.87 17.12
C ALA A 341 11.62 -6.18 18.09
N TYR A 342 10.44 -6.74 18.28
CA TYR A 342 9.42 -6.26 19.19
C TYR A 342 8.72 -7.42 19.88
N GLU A 343 8.19 -7.16 21.06
CA GLU A 343 7.38 -8.09 21.84
C GLU A 343 5.91 -8.02 21.40
N LYS A 344 5.16 -9.08 21.69
CA LYS A 344 3.75 -9.28 21.33
C LYS A 344 2.97 -9.78 22.53
N GLY A 345 1.62 -9.78 22.43
CA GLY A 345 0.74 -10.33 23.45
C GLY A 345 0.28 -9.31 24.49
N TYR A 346 0.60 -8.03 24.30
CA TYR A 346 0.10 -6.98 25.19
C TYR A 346 -1.36 -6.65 24.92
N GLU A 347 -2.16 -6.55 25.97
CA GLU A 347 -3.57 -6.18 25.88
C GLU A 347 -3.74 -4.77 25.33
N ILE A 348 -4.71 -4.61 24.43
CA ILE A 348 -5.05 -3.34 23.79
C ILE A 348 -6.41 -2.90 24.29
N SER A 349 -6.46 -1.72 24.90
CA SER A 349 -7.71 -1.04 25.26
C SER A 349 -8.03 0.05 24.24
N ILE A 350 -9.28 0.07 23.77
CA ILE A 350 -9.80 1.08 22.85
C ILE A 350 -11.14 1.55 23.37
N ASP A 351 -11.32 2.86 23.53
CA ASP A 351 -12.59 3.44 23.94
C ASP A 351 -13.63 3.26 22.81
N GLU A 352 -14.82 2.81 23.18
CA GLU A 352 -15.91 2.53 22.22
C GLU A 352 -16.34 3.76 21.41
N SER A 353 -16.10 4.98 21.90
CA SER A 353 -16.37 6.22 21.17
C SER A 353 -15.54 6.40 19.89
N LEU A 354 -14.46 5.60 19.72
CA LEU A 354 -13.62 5.62 18.52
C LEU A 354 -14.11 4.76 17.36
N LYS A 355 -15.26 4.11 17.49
CA LYS A 355 -15.76 3.20 16.44
C LYS A 355 -15.79 3.88 15.06
N GLY A 356 -15.05 3.31 14.10
CA GLY A 356 -14.91 3.83 12.73
C GLY A 356 -13.86 4.93 12.59
N GLU A 357 -13.05 5.18 13.63
CA GLU A 357 -11.93 6.12 13.61
C GLU A 357 -10.59 5.44 13.94
N TYR A 358 -10.53 4.12 13.91
CA TYR A 358 -9.31 3.33 14.02
C TYR A 358 -9.36 2.10 13.12
N PHE A 359 -8.20 1.59 12.75
CA PHE A 359 -8.05 0.39 11.92
C PHE A 359 -6.96 -0.51 12.50
N ILE A 360 -7.36 -1.72 12.89
CA ILE A 360 -6.47 -2.74 13.44
C ILE A 360 -5.62 -3.32 12.31
N ALA A 361 -4.31 -3.48 12.58
CA ALA A 361 -3.34 -4.13 11.72
C ALA A 361 -2.77 -5.37 12.42
N GLY A 362 -1.70 -5.21 13.18
CA GLY A 362 -1.02 -6.27 13.90
C GLY A 362 -1.62 -6.52 15.28
N ALA A 363 -2.89 -6.87 15.35
CA ALA A 363 -3.52 -7.33 16.58
C ALA A 363 -4.51 -8.47 16.31
N LYS A 364 -4.64 -9.38 17.27
CA LYS A 364 -5.52 -10.55 17.24
C LYS A 364 -6.37 -10.64 18.48
N LYS A 365 -7.45 -11.41 18.42
CA LYS A 365 -8.23 -11.79 19.61
C LYS A 365 -7.63 -13.02 20.29
N GLU A 366 -7.54 -12.97 21.60
CA GLU A 366 -7.31 -14.12 22.48
C GLU A 366 -8.48 -14.18 23.47
N GLY A 367 -9.46 -15.04 23.20
CA GLY A 367 -10.76 -14.99 23.82
C GLY A 367 -11.47 -13.67 23.50
N ASP A 368 -11.87 -12.92 24.54
CA ASP A 368 -12.53 -11.62 24.39
C ASP A 368 -11.52 -10.44 24.36
N THR A 369 -10.25 -10.71 24.61
CA THR A 369 -9.20 -9.68 24.72
C THR A 369 -8.52 -9.46 23.37
N LEU A 370 -8.33 -8.19 23.00
CA LEU A 370 -7.52 -7.81 21.85
C LEU A 370 -6.06 -7.66 22.30
N VAL A 371 -5.13 -8.33 21.64
CA VAL A 371 -3.70 -8.30 21.98
C VAL A 371 -2.82 -7.97 20.77
N THR A 372 -1.66 -7.36 21.03
CA THR A 372 -0.66 -7.05 20.00
C THR A 372 -0.10 -8.32 19.37
N SER A 373 0.01 -8.35 18.03
CA SER A 373 0.57 -9.49 17.27
C SER A 373 1.54 -9.08 16.15
N GLY A 374 1.71 -7.77 15.93
CA GLY A 374 2.55 -7.22 14.86
C GLY A 374 3.28 -5.95 15.26
N GLY A 375 4.15 -5.45 14.36
CA GLY A 375 4.93 -4.24 14.58
C GLY A 375 4.08 -2.98 14.48
N ARG A 376 3.32 -2.78 13.38
CA ARG A 376 2.25 -1.79 13.31
C ARG A 376 1.01 -2.46 13.87
N VAL A 377 0.54 -1.97 15.03
CA VAL A 377 -0.54 -2.61 15.79
C VAL A 377 -1.90 -2.17 15.29
N LEU A 378 -2.11 -0.89 15.23
CA LEU A 378 -3.31 -0.25 14.68
C LEU A 378 -3.00 1.17 14.21
N SER A 379 -3.92 1.79 13.53
CA SER A 379 -3.86 3.21 13.23
C SER A 379 -5.13 3.92 13.69
N VAL A 380 -4.99 5.20 14.01
CA VAL A 380 -6.08 6.08 14.44
C VAL A 380 -6.20 7.23 13.47
N VAL A 381 -7.43 7.52 13.03
CA VAL A 381 -7.70 8.60 12.08
C VAL A 381 -8.38 9.79 12.78
N GLY A 382 -8.06 10.99 12.29
CA GLY A 382 -8.78 12.20 12.58
C GLY A 382 -9.15 12.91 11.30
N LYS A 383 -10.36 13.43 11.22
CA LYS A 383 -10.87 14.21 10.08
C LYS A 383 -11.14 15.64 10.50
N GLY A 384 -11.00 16.59 9.59
CA GLY A 384 -11.27 18.00 9.82
C GLY A 384 -11.38 18.76 8.51
N LYS A 385 -11.97 19.97 8.55
CA LYS A 385 -12.04 20.85 7.39
C LYS A 385 -10.68 21.43 7.03
N THR A 386 -9.79 21.55 8.00
CA THR A 386 -8.39 21.94 7.83
C THR A 386 -7.47 20.82 8.22
N LEU A 387 -6.21 20.87 7.77
CA LEU A 387 -5.19 19.89 8.16
C LEU A 387 -4.91 19.92 9.67
N GLU A 388 -4.89 21.11 10.26
CA GLU A 388 -4.70 21.34 11.67
C GLU A 388 -5.81 20.67 12.48
N GLU A 389 -7.08 20.87 12.11
CA GLU A 389 -8.23 20.26 12.77
C GLU A 389 -8.17 18.72 12.66
N ALA A 390 -7.86 18.18 11.47
CA ALA A 390 -7.74 16.75 11.26
C ALA A 390 -6.61 16.15 12.13
N LYS A 391 -5.47 16.85 12.22
CA LYS A 391 -4.35 16.48 13.09
C LYS A 391 -4.74 16.48 14.56
N GLU A 392 -5.33 17.57 15.07
CA GLU A 392 -5.76 17.68 16.45
C GLU A 392 -6.73 16.55 16.81
N ASN A 393 -7.70 16.26 15.94
CA ASN A 393 -8.65 15.16 16.13
C ASN A 393 -7.96 13.79 16.14
N ALA A 394 -6.97 13.54 15.26
CA ALA A 394 -6.22 12.29 15.27
C ALA A 394 -5.46 12.08 16.59
N TYR A 395 -4.74 13.10 17.05
CA TYR A 395 -3.97 12.99 18.32
C TYR A 395 -4.86 12.91 19.56
N LYS A 396 -6.01 13.60 19.57
CA LYS A 396 -7.02 13.47 20.63
C LYS A 396 -7.62 12.05 20.65
N ASN A 397 -7.82 11.45 19.49
CA ASN A 397 -8.33 10.09 19.40
C ASN A 397 -7.30 9.06 19.89
N ILE A 398 -5.99 9.31 19.72
CA ILE A 398 -4.92 8.42 20.23
C ILE A 398 -4.97 8.32 21.78
N GLU A 399 -5.36 9.38 22.50
CA GLU A 399 -5.48 9.34 23.95
C GLU A 399 -6.48 8.30 24.47
N LYS A 400 -7.37 7.82 23.61
CA LYS A 400 -8.39 6.79 23.87
C LYS A 400 -7.93 5.37 23.56
N VAL A 401 -6.66 5.19 23.20
CA VAL A 401 -6.06 3.88 22.89
C VAL A 401 -4.85 3.68 23.81
N ASN A 402 -4.71 2.49 24.36
CA ASN A 402 -3.54 2.16 25.14
C ASN A 402 -3.14 0.68 25.02
N PHE A 403 -1.85 0.43 24.93
CA PHE A 403 -1.22 -0.87 25.12
C PHE A 403 0.23 -0.68 25.58
N GLU A 404 0.78 -1.65 26.29
CA GLU A 404 2.15 -1.57 26.80
C GLU A 404 3.17 -1.44 25.65
N GLY A 405 4.11 -0.51 25.79
CA GLY A 405 5.12 -0.26 24.77
C GLY A 405 4.59 0.45 23.51
N MET A 406 3.44 1.10 23.57
CA MET A 406 2.90 1.88 22.46
C MET A 406 3.85 2.99 22.03
N TYR A 407 4.15 3.04 20.75
CA TYR A 407 4.95 4.10 20.11
C TYR A 407 4.23 4.67 18.90
N PHE A 408 4.29 5.97 18.72
CA PHE A 408 3.80 6.67 17.52
C PHE A 408 4.57 7.99 17.31
N ARG A 409 4.56 8.47 16.08
CA ARG A 409 5.15 9.77 15.74
C ARG A 409 4.21 10.91 16.15
N LYS A 410 4.78 12.01 16.63
CA LYS A 410 4.05 13.20 17.10
C LYS A 410 3.95 14.30 16.04
N ASP A 411 4.59 14.10 14.88
CA ASP A 411 4.73 15.11 13.83
C ASP A 411 3.93 14.80 12.56
N ILE A 412 3.10 13.73 12.55
CA ILE A 412 2.22 13.42 11.40
C ILE A 412 1.22 14.56 11.21
N GLY A 413 1.10 15.03 9.95
CA GLY A 413 0.27 16.19 9.65
C GLY A 413 0.89 17.54 9.99
N THR A 414 2.14 17.57 10.49
CA THR A 414 2.86 18.83 10.65
C THR A 414 3.35 19.32 9.28
N ALA A 415 2.99 20.55 8.93
CA ALA A 415 3.40 21.16 7.67
C ALA A 415 4.91 21.44 7.69
N LYS A 416 5.69 20.65 7.00
CA LYS A 416 7.04 21.00 6.52
C LYS A 416 7.15 20.59 5.08
#